data_cab3ec6cda7d4968a0d785946ecc276c
#
_entry.id   cab3ec6cda7d4968a0d785946ecc276c
#
_cell.length_a   1.000
_cell.length_b   1.000
_cell.length_c   1.000
_cell.angle_alpha   90.00
_cell.angle_beta   90.00
_cell.angle_gamma   90.00
#
_symmetry.space_group_name_H-M   'P 1'
#
loop_
_entity.id
_entity.type
_entity.pdbx_description
1 polymer ?
#
loop_
_entity_poly.entity_id
_entity_poly.type
_entity_poly.pdbx_seq_one_letter_code
_entity_poly.pdbx_strand_id
1 'polypeptide(L)'
;RDGELVVTLPGEKKLKTVVSLVVGEQALSVSAFVIRNADENHEEFYRHLLRRNLRMPLLAYSIDASGDVYVGGRVPLRAVTEELVDQVLGVVLEAADAPFNELLLLGFRTSMQKEWDWRVSRGESLRNLEAFRSVLEHPDGSAQD
;
A
#
# COMPACT_ATOMS: atom_id res chain seq x y z
N ARG A 1 -5.86 20.57 12.25
CA ARG A 1 -7.28 20.66 11.87
C ARG A 1 -8.12 20.06 12.97
N ASP A 2 -9.09 20.80 13.42
CA ASP A 2 -10.03 20.32 14.46
C ASP A 2 -10.81 19.09 13.95
N GLY A 3 -10.96 18.10 14.82
CA GLY A 3 -11.62 16.84 14.49
C GLY A 3 -10.81 15.85 13.68
N GLU A 4 -9.54 16.12 13.47
CA GLU A 4 -8.64 15.19 12.78
C GLU A 4 -7.63 14.58 13.76
N LEU A 5 -7.51 13.24 13.69
CA LEU A 5 -6.45 12.48 14.36
C LEU A 5 -5.58 11.85 13.29
N VAL A 6 -4.28 11.92 13.49
CA VAL A 6 -3.29 11.28 12.62
C VAL A 6 -2.60 10.17 13.40
N VAL A 7 -2.67 8.96 12.87
CA VAL A 7 -2.08 7.76 13.49
C VAL A 7 -1.02 7.20 12.56
N THR A 8 0.18 6.93 13.08
CA THR A 8 1.23 6.27 12.32
C THR A 8 1.30 4.80 12.72
N LEU A 9 1.10 3.92 11.74
CA LEU A 9 1.15 2.47 11.92
C LEU A 9 2.49 1.94 11.39
N PRO A 10 3.30 1.25 12.22
CA PRO A 10 4.52 0.60 11.74
C PRO A 10 4.15 -0.62 10.89
N GLY A 11 4.92 -0.85 9.83
CA GLY A 11 4.71 -1.98 8.93
C GLY A 11 5.94 -2.86 8.81
N GLU A 12 5.78 -4.02 8.18
CA GLU A 12 6.86 -4.96 7.91
C GLU A 12 7.41 -4.80 6.50
N LYS A 13 6.54 -4.63 5.50
CA LYS A 13 6.89 -4.50 4.08
C LYS A 13 6.94 -3.04 3.66
N LYS A 14 6.04 -2.25 4.18
CA LYS A 14 6.02 -0.80 4.06
C LYS A 14 6.42 -0.22 5.41
N LEU A 15 7.42 0.66 5.44
CA LEU A 15 8.03 1.14 6.68
C LEU A 15 6.99 1.69 7.67
N LYS A 16 6.08 2.52 7.17
CA LYS A 16 4.99 3.09 7.97
C LYS A 16 3.80 3.44 7.10
N THR A 17 2.63 3.47 7.70
CA THR A 17 1.39 3.96 7.08
C THR A 17 0.80 5.04 7.97
N VAL A 18 0.54 6.21 7.40
CA VAL A 18 -0.06 7.33 8.11
C VAL A 18 -1.56 7.34 7.81
N VAL A 19 -2.36 7.25 8.86
CA VAL A 19 -3.82 7.18 8.76
C VAL A 19 -4.40 8.51 9.25
N SER A 20 -5.28 9.10 8.45
CA SER A 20 -6.08 10.26 8.82
C SER A 20 -7.48 9.78 9.23
N LEU A 21 -7.91 10.19 10.41
CA LEU A 21 -9.24 9.95 10.96
C LEU A 21 -9.90 11.32 11.15
N VAL A 22 -10.94 11.61 10.38
CA VAL A 22 -11.64 12.91 10.44
C VAL A 22 -13.05 12.69 10.94
N VAL A 23 -13.37 13.29 12.08
CA VAL A 23 -14.72 13.26 12.66
C VAL A 23 -15.54 14.37 12.02
N GLY A 24 -16.54 13.98 11.24
CA GLY A 24 -17.53 14.88 10.65
C GLY A 24 -18.81 14.91 11.48
N GLU A 25 -19.84 15.52 10.92
CA GLU A 25 -21.15 15.63 11.60
C GLU A 25 -21.88 14.29 11.67
N GLN A 26 -21.71 13.44 10.66
CA GLN A 26 -22.47 12.19 10.53
C GLN A 26 -21.58 10.95 10.40
N ALA A 27 -20.31 11.13 10.10
CA ALA A 27 -19.40 10.02 9.82
C ALA A 27 -17.98 10.29 10.27
N LEU A 28 -17.29 9.20 10.61
CA LEU A 28 -15.84 9.16 10.73
C LEU A 28 -15.27 8.81 9.36
N SER A 29 -14.49 9.72 8.78
CA SER A 29 -13.79 9.48 7.51
C SER A 29 -12.38 8.94 7.79
N VAL A 30 -12.04 7.84 7.14
CA VAL A 30 -10.74 7.17 7.27
C VAL A 30 -10.04 7.26 5.93
N SER A 31 -8.77 7.64 5.93
CA SER A 31 -7.96 7.69 4.71
C SER A 31 -6.50 7.42 5.02
N ALA A 32 -5.86 6.60 4.20
CA ALA A 32 -4.44 6.36 4.28
C ALA A 32 -3.86 6.17 2.89
N PHE A 33 -2.74 6.82 2.61
CA PHE A 33 -1.98 6.63 1.38
C PHE A 33 -1.34 5.24 1.38
N VAL A 34 -1.47 4.52 0.28
CA VAL A 34 -0.91 3.17 0.12
C VAL A 34 0.33 3.20 -0.77
N ILE A 35 0.18 3.62 -2.00
CA ILE A 35 1.24 3.61 -2.99
C ILE A 35 0.92 4.63 -4.10
N ARG A 36 1.94 5.24 -4.67
CA ARG A 36 1.75 6.16 -5.79
C ARG A 36 1.25 5.43 -7.04
N ASN A 37 0.79 6.21 -8.02
CA ASN A 37 0.37 5.68 -9.31
C ASN A 37 1.46 4.80 -9.92
N ALA A 38 1.07 3.62 -10.41
CA ALA A 38 1.99 2.69 -11.06
C ALA A 38 2.64 3.32 -12.29
N ASP A 39 3.90 2.96 -12.56
CA ASP A 39 4.61 3.40 -13.76
C ASP A 39 4.18 2.58 -14.99
N GLU A 40 3.73 1.34 -14.77
CA GLU A 40 3.45 0.36 -15.80
C GLU A 40 2.42 -0.66 -15.32
N ASN A 41 1.90 -1.48 -16.24
CA ASN A 41 1.05 -2.63 -15.94
C ASN A 41 -0.22 -2.25 -15.16
N HIS A 42 -0.84 -1.13 -15.54
CA HIS A 42 -1.95 -0.54 -14.80
C HIS A 42 -3.15 -1.47 -14.68
N GLU A 43 -3.48 -2.23 -15.73
CA GLU A 43 -4.62 -3.15 -15.69
C GLU A 43 -4.46 -4.20 -14.60
N GLU A 44 -3.34 -4.90 -14.55
CA GLU A 44 -3.07 -5.92 -13.53
C GLU A 44 -2.93 -5.31 -12.14
N PHE A 45 -2.35 -4.13 -12.04
CA PHE A 45 -2.22 -3.38 -10.80
C PHE A 45 -3.61 -3.06 -10.21
N TYR A 46 -4.51 -2.50 -11.01
CA TYR A 46 -5.87 -2.18 -10.58
C TYR A 46 -6.70 -3.44 -10.34
N ARG A 47 -6.52 -4.46 -11.14
CA ARG A 47 -7.20 -5.76 -10.95
C ARG A 47 -6.87 -6.36 -9.59
N HIS A 48 -5.61 -6.31 -9.21
CA HIS A 48 -5.15 -6.79 -7.90
C HIS A 48 -5.86 -6.04 -6.75
N LEU A 49 -5.91 -4.71 -6.85
CA LEU A 49 -6.58 -3.87 -5.85
C LEU A 49 -8.09 -4.16 -5.77
N LEU A 50 -8.76 -4.24 -6.91
CA LEU A 50 -10.21 -4.50 -6.96
C LEU A 50 -10.57 -5.88 -6.42
N ARG A 51 -9.74 -6.90 -6.67
CA ARG A 51 -9.95 -8.23 -6.10
C ARG A 51 -9.81 -8.24 -4.58
N ARG A 52 -8.86 -7.49 -4.06
CA ARG A 52 -8.69 -7.35 -2.61
C ARG A 52 -9.88 -6.62 -1.98
N ASN A 53 -10.46 -5.63 -2.69
CA ASN A 53 -11.66 -4.93 -2.21
C ASN A 53 -12.82 -5.87 -1.93
N LEU A 54 -12.95 -6.95 -2.70
CA LEU A 54 -14.03 -7.92 -2.50
C LEU A 54 -14.05 -8.50 -1.09
N ARG A 55 -12.89 -8.64 -0.46
CA ARG A 55 -12.74 -9.27 0.86
C ARG A 55 -12.44 -8.29 1.98
N MET A 56 -12.25 -7.01 1.65
CA MET A 56 -11.90 -6.00 2.64
C MET A 56 -13.14 -5.56 3.42
N PRO A 57 -13.15 -5.70 4.75
CA PRO A 57 -14.25 -5.18 5.54
C PRO A 57 -14.15 -3.67 5.70
N LEU A 58 -15.29 -2.98 5.76
CA LEU A 58 -15.47 -1.57 6.13
C LEU A 58 -14.85 -0.54 5.18
N LEU A 59 -13.72 -0.82 4.56
CA LEU A 59 -12.95 0.11 3.74
C LEU A 59 -12.77 -0.43 2.32
N ALA A 60 -12.19 0.39 1.45
CA ALA A 60 -11.87 -0.01 0.09
C ALA A 60 -10.65 0.76 -0.43
N TYR A 61 -9.94 0.17 -1.39
CA TYR A 61 -8.97 0.91 -2.18
C TYR A 61 -9.67 1.86 -3.13
N SER A 62 -9.07 3.01 -3.32
CA SER A 62 -9.47 4.01 -4.31
C SER A 62 -8.23 4.68 -4.90
N ILE A 63 -8.41 5.38 -6.00
CA ILE A 63 -7.36 6.21 -6.58
C ILE A 63 -7.84 7.65 -6.64
N ASP A 64 -6.93 8.59 -6.47
CA ASP A 64 -7.20 10.01 -6.67
C ASP A 64 -7.04 10.40 -8.15
N ALA A 65 -7.19 11.69 -8.44
CA ALA A 65 -7.03 12.21 -9.81
C ALA A 65 -5.64 11.98 -10.40
N SER A 66 -4.63 11.83 -9.57
CA SER A 66 -3.25 11.52 -9.99
C SER A 66 -3.01 10.02 -10.17
N GLY A 67 -3.97 9.18 -9.80
CA GLY A 67 -3.82 7.73 -9.84
C GLY A 67 -3.14 7.14 -8.60
N ASP A 68 -2.84 7.94 -7.60
CA ASP A 68 -2.25 7.47 -6.35
C ASP A 68 -3.30 6.66 -5.58
N VAL A 69 -2.86 5.58 -4.97
CA VAL A 69 -3.74 4.61 -4.29
C VAL A 69 -3.88 4.95 -2.81
N TYR A 70 -5.11 4.98 -2.37
CA TYR A 70 -5.51 5.15 -0.97
C TYR A 70 -6.35 3.98 -0.52
N VAL A 71 -6.41 3.75 0.78
CA VAL A 71 -7.41 2.91 1.42
C VAL A 71 -8.20 3.78 2.37
N GLY A 72 -9.51 3.64 2.36
CA GLY A 72 -10.35 4.46 3.23
C GLY A 72 -11.83 4.18 3.08
N GLY A 73 -12.61 5.00 3.75
CA GLY A 73 -14.05 4.92 3.74
C GLY A 73 -14.66 5.80 4.82
N ARG A 74 -15.95 5.66 4.99
CA ARG A 74 -16.73 6.41 5.99
C ARG A 74 -17.52 5.45 6.86
N VAL A 75 -17.45 5.67 8.16
CA VAL A 75 -18.19 4.90 9.14
C VAL A 75 -19.20 5.83 9.83
N PRO A 76 -20.50 5.48 9.90
CA PRO A 76 -21.46 6.31 10.62
C PRO A 76 -21.02 6.51 12.08
N LEU A 77 -21.14 7.75 12.58
CA LEU A 77 -20.71 8.05 13.97
C LEU A 77 -21.41 7.18 15.01
N ARG A 78 -22.68 6.83 14.76
CA ARG A 78 -23.44 5.94 15.68
C ARG A 78 -22.84 4.55 15.84
N ALA A 79 -22.00 4.13 14.88
CA ALA A 79 -21.33 2.81 14.92
C ALA A 79 -19.93 2.88 15.50
N VAL A 80 -19.40 4.07 15.77
CA VAL A 80 -18.01 4.25 16.22
C VAL A 80 -17.87 3.86 17.69
N THR A 81 -17.00 2.89 17.95
CA THR A 81 -16.58 2.44 19.27
C THR A 81 -15.05 2.27 19.24
N GLU A 82 -14.44 2.10 20.39
CA GLU A 82 -13.00 1.77 20.48
C GLU A 82 -12.68 0.50 19.68
N GLU A 83 -13.54 -0.51 19.78
CA GLU A 83 -13.36 -1.77 19.06
C GLU A 83 -13.43 -1.58 17.55
N LEU A 84 -14.35 -0.74 17.07
CA LEU A 84 -14.47 -0.42 15.66
C LEU A 84 -13.23 0.33 15.15
N VAL A 85 -12.76 1.31 15.89
CA VAL A 85 -11.55 2.08 15.53
C VAL A 85 -10.34 1.14 15.44
N ASP A 86 -10.19 0.25 16.40
CA ASP A 86 -9.14 -0.77 16.40
C ASP A 86 -9.21 -1.66 15.17
N GLN A 87 -10.42 -2.12 14.83
CA GLN A 87 -10.67 -2.93 13.64
C GLN A 87 -10.31 -2.16 12.36
N VAL A 88 -10.72 -0.91 12.26
CA VAL A 88 -10.44 -0.04 11.11
C VAL A 88 -8.92 0.14 10.92
N LEU A 89 -8.19 0.41 12.00
CA LEU A 89 -6.74 0.54 11.95
C LEU A 89 -6.06 -0.76 11.51
N GLY A 90 -6.57 -1.91 11.97
CA GLY A 90 -6.10 -3.22 11.53
C GLY A 90 -6.35 -3.46 10.04
N VAL A 91 -7.51 -3.07 9.53
CA VAL A 91 -7.83 -3.16 8.09
C VAL A 91 -6.90 -2.28 7.27
N VAL A 92 -6.65 -1.05 7.72
CA VAL A 92 -5.72 -0.13 7.04
C VAL A 92 -4.32 -0.75 6.96
N LEU A 93 -3.82 -1.27 8.07
CA LEU A 93 -2.48 -1.87 8.12
C LEU A 93 -2.39 -3.06 7.16
N GLU A 94 -3.36 -3.95 7.20
CA GLU A 94 -3.42 -5.11 6.30
C GLU A 94 -3.49 -4.67 4.82
N ALA A 95 -4.28 -3.66 4.52
CA ALA A 95 -4.46 -3.16 3.15
C ALA A 95 -3.23 -2.42 2.62
N ALA A 96 -2.51 -1.70 3.47
CA ALA A 96 -1.37 -0.89 3.06
C ALA A 96 -0.05 -1.67 3.10
N ASP A 97 0.15 -2.53 4.09
CA ASP A 97 1.41 -3.23 4.32
C ASP A 97 1.49 -4.59 3.61
N ALA A 98 0.49 -5.45 3.80
CA ALA A 98 0.55 -6.83 3.32
C ALA A 98 0.78 -6.95 1.80
N PRO A 99 0.10 -6.20 0.92
CA PRO A 99 0.28 -6.32 -0.53
C PRO A 99 1.39 -5.42 -1.09
N PHE A 100 2.11 -4.66 -0.26
CA PHE A 100 2.98 -3.59 -0.72
C PHE A 100 4.07 -4.09 -1.68
N ASN A 101 4.74 -5.19 -1.36
CA ASN A 101 5.77 -5.76 -2.22
C ASN A 101 5.21 -6.29 -3.54
N GLU A 102 4.01 -6.89 -3.53
CA GLU A 102 3.34 -7.35 -4.75
C GLU A 102 2.96 -6.16 -5.65
N LEU A 103 2.46 -5.08 -5.06
CA LEU A 103 2.13 -3.85 -5.79
C LEU A 103 3.37 -3.22 -6.42
N LEU A 104 4.50 -3.24 -5.72
CA LEU A 104 5.77 -2.77 -6.28
C LEU A 104 6.20 -3.60 -7.49
N LEU A 105 6.12 -4.92 -7.40
CA LEU A 105 6.45 -5.82 -8.50
C LEU A 105 5.51 -5.65 -9.69
N LEU A 106 4.22 -5.42 -9.46
CA LEU A 106 3.24 -5.21 -10.52
C LEU A 106 3.45 -3.88 -11.25
N GLY A 107 3.64 -2.81 -10.51
CA GLY A 107 3.59 -1.45 -11.05
C GLY A 107 4.94 -0.77 -11.28
N PHE A 108 6.04 -1.29 -10.72
CA PHE A 108 7.33 -0.59 -10.67
C PHE A 108 8.53 -1.49 -11.00
N ARG A 109 8.29 -2.65 -11.57
CA ARG A 109 9.34 -3.66 -11.81
C ARG A 109 10.49 -3.13 -12.67
N THR A 110 10.18 -2.40 -13.73
CA THR A 110 11.19 -1.85 -14.64
C THR A 110 12.10 -0.85 -13.92
N SER A 111 11.51 0.05 -13.13
CA SER A 111 12.28 1.01 -12.32
C SER A 111 13.16 0.31 -11.28
N MET A 112 12.62 -0.72 -10.63
CA MET A 112 13.35 -1.50 -9.65
C MET A 112 14.52 -2.26 -10.29
N GLN A 113 14.31 -2.82 -11.49
CA GLN A 113 15.36 -3.53 -12.21
C GLN A 113 16.51 -2.58 -12.60
N LYS A 114 16.19 -1.39 -13.07
CA LYS A 114 17.19 -0.36 -13.38
C LYS A 114 18.00 0.03 -12.14
N GLU A 115 17.34 0.22 -11.02
CA GLU A 115 17.98 0.56 -9.75
C GLU A 115 18.88 -0.58 -9.28
N TRP A 116 18.42 -1.83 -9.36
CA TRP A 116 19.20 -3.02 -9.02
C TRP A 116 20.47 -3.10 -9.88
N ASP A 117 20.33 -3.03 -11.19
CA ASP A 117 21.42 -3.14 -12.15
C ASP A 117 22.45 -2.02 -11.93
N TRP A 118 21.99 -0.80 -11.68
CA TRP A 118 22.83 0.34 -11.41
C TRP A 118 23.64 0.14 -10.11
N ARG A 119 22.99 -0.31 -9.04
CA ARG A 119 23.68 -0.58 -7.76
C ARG A 119 24.69 -1.70 -7.86
N VAL A 120 24.36 -2.76 -8.57
CA VAL A 120 25.29 -3.87 -8.81
C VAL A 120 26.50 -3.37 -9.58
N SER A 121 26.32 -2.58 -10.64
CA SER A 121 27.43 -2.05 -11.44
C SER A 121 28.34 -1.12 -10.65
N ARG A 122 27.82 -0.45 -9.64
CA ARG A 122 28.56 0.49 -8.79
C ARG A 122 29.07 -0.10 -7.47
N GLY A 123 28.73 -1.34 -7.17
CA GLY A 123 29.06 -1.95 -5.89
C GLY A 123 28.36 -1.34 -4.70
N GLU A 124 27.20 -0.69 -4.92
CA GLU A 124 26.43 -0.06 -3.85
C GLU A 124 25.52 -1.05 -3.13
N SER A 125 25.03 -0.65 -1.95
CA SER A 125 24.16 -1.49 -1.13
C SER A 125 22.84 -1.82 -1.83
N LEU A 126 22.46 -3.11 -1.80
CA LEU A 126 21.20 -3.62 -2.32
C LEU A 126 20.13 -3.75 -1.22
N ARG A 127 20.41 -3.23 -0.02
CA ARG A 127 19.60 -3.44 1.17
C ARG A 127 18.13 -3.12 0.97
N ASN A 128 17.81 -2.00 0.30
CA ASN A 128 16.43 -1.56 0.06
C ASN A 128 15.68 -2.42 -0.96
N LEU A 129 16.41 -3.23 -1.75
CA LEU A 129 15.85 -4.09 -2.79
C LEU A 129 15.98 -5.58 -2.45
N GLU A 130 16.46 -5.91 -1.27
CA GLU A 130 16.75 -7.28 -0.85
C GLU A 130 15.55 -8.21 -0.91
N ALA A 131 14.36 -7.70 -0.58
CA ALA A 131 13.10 -8.46 -0.66
C ALA A 131 12.78 -8.94 -2.07
N PHE A 132 13.38 -8.32 -3.10
CA PHE A 132 13.12 -8.61 -4.51
C PHE A 132 14.29 -9.31 -5.21
N ARG A 133 15.30 -9.73 -4.46
CA ARG A 133 16.54 -10.31 -4.99
C ARG A 133 16.25 -11.44 -5.98
N SER A 134 15.39 -12.38 -5.63
CA SER A 134 15.09 -13.55 -6.48
C SER A 134 14.51 -13.16 -7.84
N VAL A 135 13.75 -12.07 -7.90
CA VAL A 135 13.14 -11.56 -9.14
C VAL A 135 14.14 -10.73 -9.94
N LEU A 136 14.90 -9.88 -9.29
CA LEU A 136 15.79 -8.91 -9.94
C LEU A 136 17.12 -9.54 -10.41
N GLU A 137 17.60 -10.57 -9.75
CA GLU A 137 18.76 -11.34 -10.19
C GLU A 137 18.47 -12.24 -11.40
N HIS A 138 17.20 -12.67 -11.53
CA HIS A 138 16.75 -13.58 -12.60
C HIS A 138 15.58 -12.98 -13.35
N PRO A 139 15.78 -11.87 -14.10
CA PRO A 139 14.66 -11.16 -14.74
C PRO A 139 13.98 -11.95 -15.86
N ASP A 140 14.62 -12.99 -16.37
CA ASP A 140 14.11 -13.89 -17.42
C ASP A 140 13.31 -15.09 -16.85
N GLY A 141 13.15 -15.16 -15.53
CA GLY A 141 12.42 -16.24 -14.87
C GLY A 141 13.21 -17.55 -14.75
N SER A 142 14.52 -17.54 -15.08
CA SER A 142 15.38 -18.69 -14.84
C SER A 142 15.62 -18.83 -13.34
N ALA A 143 15.01 -19.83 -12.71
CA ALA A 143 15.36 -20.23 -11.36
C ALA A 143 16.73 -20.89 -11.40
N GLN A 144 17.65 -20.46 -10.56
CA GLN A 144 18.83 -21.28 -10.27
C GLN A 144 18.35 -22.46 -9.42
N ASP A 145 18.52 -23.62 -9.95
CA ASP A 145 18.40 -24.87 -9.17
C ASP A 145 19.48 -24.92 -8.09
#